data_ba7544f68bc5a74dfba747afcfd17e5b
#
_entry.id   ba7544f68bc5a74dfba747afcfd17e5b
#
_cell.length_a   1.000
_cell.length_b   1.000
_cell.length_c   1.000
_cell.angle_alpha   90.00
_cell.angle_beta   90.00
_cell.angle_gamma   90.00
#
_symmetry.space_group_name_H-M   'P 1'
#
loop_
_entity.id
_entity.type
_entity.pdbx_description
1 polymer ?
#
loop_
_entity_poly.entity_id
_entity_poly.type
_entity_poly.pdbx_seq_one_letter_code
_entity_poly.pdbx_strand_id
1 'polypeptide(L)'
;MLQKINYQKELDRLITDLQKEEKVPTLLLHSCCAPCSSYVLEYLSNYFRITVLYYNPNIYPESEYSKRIIEQQTLIGEMRTKYPVQFIAGSYDKEKFYAMAKGLEEVKEGGVRCFQCYELRLREAAEIAKAGGYEYFTTTLSISPLKNAAKLNEIGLKLAEEYGVAYLTSDFKKKNGYKRSVELSAQYGLYRQDYCGCEFSMRQRLEEQQARKEQ
;
A
#
# COMPACT_ATOMS: atom_id res chain seq x y z
N MET A 1 16.19 14.70 -21.66
CA MET A 1 15.51 14.59 -20.35
C MET A 1 14.38 13.60 -20.49
N LEU A 2 14.42 12.46 -19.78
CA LEU A 2 13.31 11.50 -19.77
C LEU A 2 12.09 12.19 -19.14
N GLN A 3 10.99 12.21 -19.87
CA GLN A 3 9.74 12.83 -19.41
C GLN A 3 9.26 12.09 -18.14
N LYS A 4 9.06 12.80 -17.05
CA LYS A 4 8.61 12.21 -15.77
C LYS A 4 7.21 11.63 -15.96
N ILE A 5 7.08 10.31 -15.86
CA ILE A 5 5.81 9.59 -16.02
C ILE A 5 4.80 10.09 -14.98
N ASN A 6 3.59 10.38 -15.43
CA ASN A 6 2.47 10.74 -14.55
C ASN A 6 1.56 9.52 -14.36
N TYR A 7 1.88 8.69 -13.41
CA TYR A 7 1.16 7.45 -13.11
C TYR A 7 -0.33 7.67 -12.78
N GLN A 8 -0.69 8.83 -12.21
CA GLN A 8 -2.11 9.13 -12.00
C GLN A 8 -2.87 9.33 -13.32
N LYS A 9 -2.24 9.96 -14.32
CA LYS A 9 -2.87 10.09 -15.65
C LYS A 9 -3.00 8.75 -16.35
N GLU A 10 -2.06 7.82 -16.15
CA GLU A 10 -2.16 6.46 -16.69
C GLU A 10 -3.32 5.71 -16.08
N LEU A 11 -3.45 5.77 -14.74
CA LEU A 11 -4.61 5.20 -14.03
C LEU A 11 -5.93 5.80 -14.53
N ASP A 12 -6.01 7.12 -14.71
CA ASP A 12 -7.22 7.79 -15.19
C ASP A 12 -7.61 7.31 -16.60
N ARG A 13 -6.63 7.11 -17.48
CA ARG A 13 -6.87 6.57 -18.84
C ARG A 13 -7.42 5.15 -18.78
N LEU A 14 -6.76 4.27 -18.02
CA LEU A 14 -7.21 2.89 -17.84
C LEU A 14 -8.65 2.85 -17.31
N ILE A 15 -8.97 3.63 -16.28
CA ILE A 15 -10.35 3.69 -15.74
C ILE A 15 -11.35 4.16 -16.80
N THR A 16 -10.97 5.17 -17.60
CA THR A 16 -11.83 5.66 -18.69
C THR A 16 -12.10 4.56 -19.73
N ASP A 17 -11.10 3.77 -20.07
CA ASP A 17 -11.24 2.70 -21.06
C ASP A 17 -12.07 1.53 -20.51
N LEU A 18 -11.85 1.15 -19.23
CA LEU A 18 -12.69 0.15 -18.55
C LEU A 18 -14.17 0.57 -18.51
N GLN A 19 -14.44 1.86 -18.28
CA GLN A 19 -15.81 2.38 -18.27
C GLN A 19 -16.48 2.34 -19.66
N LYS A 20 -15.73 2.65 -20.73
CA LYS A 20 -16.23 2.53 -22.10
C LYS A 20 -16.56 1.09 -22.48
N GLU A 21 -15.75 0.15 -21.99
CA GLU A 21 -15.90 -1.29 -22.24
C GLU A 21 -16.90 -1.96 -21.28
N GLU A 22 -17.48 -1.21 -20.34
CA GLU A 22 -18.36 -1.69 -19.26
C GLU A 22 -17.74 -2.83 -18.43
N LYS A 23 -16.40 -2.86 -18.32
CA LYS A 23 -15.64 -3.86 -17.57
C LYS A 23 -15.43 -3.47 -16.12
N VAL A 24 -15.52 -4.45 -15.23
CA VAL A 24 -15.24 -4.34 -13.79
C VAL A 24 -14.28 -5.46 -13.40
N PRO A 25 -12.97 -5.27 -13.66
CA PRO A 25 -11.98 -6.32 -13.44
C PRO A 25 -11.72 -6.57 -11.95
N THR A 26 -11.10 -7.72 -11.66
CA THR A 26 -10.66 -8.10 -10.33
C THR A 26 -9.32 -7.45 -10.00
N LEU A 27 -9.19 -6.95 -8.76
CA LEU A 27 -7.99 -6.27 -8.27
C LEU A 27 -7.56 -6.83 -6.91
N LEU A 28 -6.33 -7.31 -6.82
CA LEU A 28 -5.68 -7.57 -5.53
C LEU A 28 -4.96 -6.31 -5.05
N LEU A 29 -5.46 -5.71 -3.96
CA LEU A 29 -4.94 -4.48 -3.38
C LEU A 29 -4.12 -4.77 -2.13
N HIS A 30 -2.78 -4.72 -2.23
CA HIS A 30 -1.93 -4.75 -1.04
C HIS A 30 -2.17 -3.52 -0.17
N SER A 31 -2.53 -3.73 1.09
CA SER A 31 -2.75 -2.66 2.09
C SER A 31 -1.75 -2.71 3.23
N CYS A 32 -1.25 -1.55 3.65
CA CYS A 32 -0.37 -1.41 4.81
C CYS A 32 -1.11 -1.01 6.09
N CYS A 33 -2.25 -0.33 6.00
CA CYS A 33 -3.06 0.13 7.13
C CYS A 33 -4.38 0.73 6.65
N ALA A 34 -5.37 0.80 7.53
CA ALA A 34 -6.68 1.37 7.25
C ALA A 34 -6.64 2.83 6.77
N PRO A 35 -5.88 3.76 7.39
CA PRO A 35 -5.77 5.14 6.89
C PRO A 35 -5.29 5.23 5.45
N CYS A 36 -4.33 4.40 5.04
CA CYS A 36 -3.81 4.40 3.67
C CYS A 36 -4.80 3.82 2.68
N SER A 37 -5.58 2.82 3.08
CA SER A 37 -6.55 2.17 2.20
C SER A 37 -7.88 2.90 2.11
N SER A 38 -8.25 3.75 3.06
CA SER A 38 -9.55 4.42 3.10
C SER A 38 -9.90 5.14 1.78
N TYR A 39 -9.03 6.06 1.33
CA TYR A 39 -9.25 6.75 0.06
C TYR A 39 -9.10 5.83 -1.15
N VAL A 40 -8.14 4.91 -1.13
CA VAL A 40 -7.92 4.00 -2.26
C VAL A 40 -9.13 3.11 -2.47
N LEU A 41 -9.74 2.61 -1.41
CA LEU A 41 -10.99 1.85 -1.47
C LEU A 41 -12.16 2.71 -1.92
N GLU A 42 -12.33 3.92 -1.35
CA GLU A 42 -13.37 4.87 -1.79
C GLU A 42 -13.29 5.14 -3.30
N TYR A 43 -12.08 5.30 -3.82
CA TYR A 43 -11.84 5.61 -5.23
C TYR A 43 -11.99 4.39 -6.14
N LEU A 44 -11.24 3.31 -5.87
CA LEU A 44 -11.14 2.17 -6.78
C LEU A 44 -12.34 1.23 -6.75
N SER A 45 -13.08 1.14 -5.64
CA SER A 45 -14.26 0.28 -5.54
C SER A 45 -15.40 0.67 -6.50
N ASN A 46 -15.31 1.83 -7.13
CA ASN A 46 -16.24 2.24 -8.18
C ASN A 46 -15.98 1.53 -9.52
N TYR A 47 -14.77 0.99 -9.71
CA TYR A 47 -14.27 0.50 -11.00
C TYR A 47 -13.78 -0.94 -10.96
N PHE A 48 -13.47 -1.47 -9.78
CA PHE A 48 -12.87 -2.80 -9.59
C PHE A 48 -13.62 -3.61 -8.54
N ARG A 49 -13.58 -4.94 -8.70
CA ARG A 49 -13.90 -5.89 -7.62
C ARG A 49 -12.63 -6.12 -6.82
N ILE A 50 -12.57 -5.58 -5.61
CA ILE A 50 -11.34 -5.50 -4.81
C ILE A 50 -11.29 -6.62 -3.77
N THR A 51 -10.13 -7.29 -3.71
CA THR A 51 -9.71 -8.07 -2.56
C THR A 51 -8.52 -7.36 -1.92
N VAL A 52 -8.62 -6.97 -0.67
CA VAL A 52 -7.52 -6.40 0.11
C VAL A 52 -6.64 -7.53 0.62
N LEU A 53 -5.36 -7.48 0.26
CA LEU A 53 -4.32 -8.32 0.83
C LEU A 53 -3.59 -7.54 1.92
N TYR A 54 -3.64 -8.02 3.15
CA TYR A 54 -2.86 -7.47 4.25
C TYR A 54 -1.63 -8.35 4.52
N TYR A 55 -0.51 -8.04 3.85
CA TYR A 55 0.78 -8.69 4.02
C TYR A 55 1.86 -7.66 4.35
N ASN A 56 2.24 -7.59 5.62
CA ASN A 56 3.16 -6.57 6.13
C ASN A 56 4.14 -7.17 7.16
N PRO A 57 5.11 -8.01 6.74
CA PRO A 57 6.06 -8.66 7.64
C PRO A 57 7.00 -7.69 8.34
N ASN A 58 7.02 -6.43 7.88
CA ASN A 58 7.83 -5.36 8.45
C ASN A 58 7.23 -4.71 9.71
N ILE A 59 5.94 -4.91 10.01
CA ILE A 59 5.29 -4.20 11.12
C ILE A 59 5.78 -4.76 12.46
N TYR A 60 6.19 -3.86 13.35
CA TYR A 60 6.70 -4.14 14.67
C TYR A 60 6.06 -3.20 15.70
N PRO A 61 5.74 -3.66 16.91
CA PRO A 61 5.71 -5.07 17.33
C PRO A 61 4.53 -5.85 16.72
N GLU A 62 4.43 -7.15 17.01
CA GLU A 62 3.34 -8.02 16.53
C GLU A 62 1.96 -7.55 16.99
N SER A 63 1.87 -6.95 18.17
CA SER A 63 0.63 -6.31 18.66
C SER A 63 0.16 -5.17 17.76
N GLU A 64 1.08 -4.40 17.17
CA GLU A 64 0.76 -3.35 16.20
C GLU A 64 0.28 -3.96 14.87
N TYR A 65 0.88 -5.08 14.43
CA TYR A 65 0.41 -5.82 13.26
C TYR A 65 -1.03 -6.29 13.43
N SER A 66 -1.33 -6.94 14.58
CA SER A 66 -2.67 -7.45 14.90
C SER A 66 -3.70 -6.32 15.00
N LYS A 67 -3.35 -5.21 15.65
CA LYS A 67 -4.20 -4.02 15.74
C LYS A 67 -4.59 -3.49 14.36
N ARG A 68 -3.63 -3.37 13.44
CA ARG A 68 -3.89 -2.86 12.08
C ARG A 68 -4.73 -3.80 11.23
N ILE A 69 -4.64 -5.11 11.42
CA ILE A 69 -5.54 -6.08 10.76
C ILE A 69 -6.98 -5.84 11.18
N ILE A 70 -7.22 -5.77 12.49
CA ILE A 70 -8.58 -5.55 13.03
C ILE A 70 -9.14 -4.22 12.49
N GLU A 71 -8.36 -3.16 12.54
CA GLU A 71 -8.77 -1.86 12.05
C GLU A 71 -9.07 -1.87 10.53
N GLN A 72 -8.26 -2.59 9.74
CA GLN A 72 -8.49 -2.73 8.31
C GLN A 72 -9.79 -3.48 8.01
N GLN A 73 -10.10 -4.53 8.75
CA GLN A 73 -11.34 -5.28 8.61
C GLN A 73 -12.54 -4.45 9.04
N THR A 74 -12.43 -3.71 10.15
CA THR A 74 -13.47 -2.78 10.61
C THR A 74 -13.78 -1.73 9.56
N LEU A 75 -12.74 -1.08 9.00
CA LEU A 75 -12.92 -0.10 7.92
C LEU A 75 -13.67 -0.70 6.72
N ILE A 76 -13.28 -1.89 6.27
CA ILE A 76 -13.94 -2.56 5.14
C ILE A 76 -15.42 -2.83 5.45
N GLY A 77 -15.74 -3.24 6.67
CA GLY A 77 -17.12 -3.51 7.09
C GLY A 77 -18.00 -2.24 7.19
N GLU A 78 -17.41 -1.09 7.50
CA GLU A 78 -18.11 0.18 7.67
C GLU A 78 -18.23 0.98 6.37
N MET A 79 -17.30 0.79 5.42
CA MET A 79 -17.30 1.53 4.17
C MET A 79 -18.43 1.09 3.23
N ARG A 80 -19.16 2.10 2.72
CA ARG A 80 -20.11 1.87 1.62
C ARG A 80 -19.35 1.87 0.29
N THR A 81 -19.23 0.70 -0.32
CA THR A 81 -18.57 0.52 -1.60
C THR A 81 -19.56 0.04 -2.66
N LYS A 82 -19.31 0.37 -3.93
CA LYS A 82 -20.17 -0.07 -5.04
C LYS A 82 -20.17 -1.58 -5.21
N TYR A 83 -19.01 -2.21 -5.03
CA TYR A 83 -18.85 -3.67 -5.03
C TYR A 83 -18.29 -4.09 -3.68
N PRO A 84 -18.74 -5.24 -3.12
CA PRO A 84 -18.22 -5.75 -1.86
C PRO A 84 -16.70 -5.94 -1.91
N VAL A 85 -16.01 -5.46 -0.87
CA VAL A 85 -14.56 -5.62 -0.73
C VAL A 85 -14.28 -6.87 0.08
N GLN A 86 -13.46 -7.77 -0.46
CA GLN A 86 -12.98 -8.96 0.23
C GLN A 86 -11.68 -8.67 0.99
N PHE A 87 -11.32 -9.53 1.94
CA PHE A 87 -10.11 -9.39 2.74
C PHE A 87 -9.38 -10.71 2.88
N ILE A 88 -8.05 -10.67 2.68
CA ILE A 88 -7.12 -11.77 2.91
C ILE A 88 -6.05 -11.29 3.90
N ALA A 89 -5.91 -11.97 5.05
CA ALA A 89 -4.78 -11.80 5.92
C ALA A 89 -3.61 -12.65 5.39
N GLY A 90 -2.52 -12.01 5.02
CA GLY A 90 -1.26 -12.70 4.72
C GLY A 90 -0.57 -13.21 5.98
N SER A 91 0.41 -14.07 5.82
CA SER A 91 1.24 -14.54 6.94
C SER A 91 2.08 -13.41 7.53
N TYR A 92 2.33 -13.47 8.85
CA TYR A 92 3.22 -12.52 9.52
C TYR A 92 4.66 -13.08 9.55
N ASP A 93 5.31 -13.09 8.40
CA ASP A 93 6.66 -13.64 8.17
C ASP A 93 7.74 -12.62 8.50
N LYS A 94 7.84 -12.18 9.74
CA LYS A 94 8.83 -11.16 10.16
C LYS A 94 10.28 -11.56 9.85
N GLU A 95 10.58 -12.85 9.88
CA GLU A 95 11.91 -13.39 9.55
C GLU A 95 12.31 -13.06 8.10
N LYS A 96 11.37 -13.09 7.14
CA LYS A 96 11.64 -12.66 5.76
C LYS A 96 12.02 -11.17 5.69
N PHE A 97 11.36 -10.33 6.50
CA PHE A 97 11.68 -8.90 6.55
C PHE A 97 13.07 -8.66 7.16
N TYR A 98 13.40 -9.32 8.28
CA TYR A 98 14.71 -9.15 8.90
C TYR A 98 15.85 -9.72 8.05
N ALA A 99 15.63 -10.86 7.39
CA ALA A 99 16.61 -11.41 6.44
C ALA A 99 16.89 -10.44 5.28
N MET A 100 15.85 -9.81 4.72
CA MET A 100 15.97 -8.77 3.68
C MET A 100 16.67 -7.51 4.20
N ALA A 101 16.43 -7.11 5.45
CA ALA A 101 16.96 -5.88 6.04
C ALA A 101 18.41 -6.03 6.55
N LYS A 102 18.97 -7.25 6.57
CA LYS A 102 20.32 -7.53 7.08
C LYS A 102 21.38 -6.71 6.35
N GLY A 103 22.16 -5.95 7.13
CA GLY A 103 23.19 -5.02 6.63
C GLY A 103 22.64 -3.68 6.15
N LEU A 104 21.33 -3.43 6.29
CA LEU A 104 20.66 -2.18 5.92
C LEU A 104 19.98 -1.51 7.12
N GLU A 105 20.26 -1.95 8.34
CA GLU A 105 19.59 -1.52 9.58
C GLU A 105 19.70 -0.01 9.79
N GLU A 106 20.86 0.57 9.48
CA GLU A 106 21.17 1.99 9.67
C GLU A 106 20.77 2.87 8.46
N VAL A 107 20.23 2.26 7.40
CA VAL A 107 19.74 3.02 6.25
C VAL A 107 18.48 3.82 6.64
N LYS A 108 18.50 5.13 6.43
CA LYS A 108 17.36 6.02 6.75
C LYS A 108 16.08 5.62 6.03
N GLU A 109 14.92 5.95 6.60
CA GLU A 109 13.63 5.74 5.94
C GLU A 109 13.61 6.42 4.56
N GLY A 110 13.05 5.73 3.56
CA GLY A 110 13.05 6.15 2.16
C GLY A 110 14.26 5.69 1.33
N GLY A 111 15.28 5.09 1.97
CA GLY A 111 16.45 4.54 1.30
C GLY A 111 16.25 3.12 0.75
N VAL A 112 17.38 2.46 0.39
CA VAL A 112 17.39 1.14 -0.27
C VAL A 112 16.67 0.06 0.53
N ARG A 113 16.77 0.06 1.87
CA ARG A 113 16.01 -0.88 2.73
C ARG A 113 14.50 -0.77 2.47
N CYS A 114 13.98 0.45 2.34
CA CYS A 114 12.56 0.66 2.05
C CYS A 114 12.18 0.16 0.65
N PHE A 115 13.07 0.30 -0.34
CA PHE A 115 12.81 -0.18 -1.69
C PHE A 115 12.76 -1.72 -1.74
N GLN A 116 13.65 -2.39 -1.04
CA GLN A 116 13.60 -3.85 -0.89
C GLN A 116 12.35 -4.31 -0.12
N CYS A 117 11.94 -3.55 0.90
CA CYS A 117 10.70 -3.80 1.62
C CYS A 117 9.44 -3.61 0.73
N TYR A 118 9.47 -2.68 -0.23
CA TYR A 118 8.38 -2.58 -1.22
C TYR A 118 8.35 -3.80 -2.12
N GLU A 119 9.51 -4.24 -2.62
CA GLU A 119 9.61 -5.42 -3.48
C GLU A 119 9.14 -6.68 -2.75
N LEU A 120 9.58 -6.91 -1.52
CA LEU A 120 9.15 -8.05 -0.70
C LEU A 120 7.61 -8.14 -0.61
N ARG A 121 6.94 -7.02 -0.34
CA ARG A 121 5.48 -7.00 -0.18
C ARG A 121 4.73 -7.06 -1.51
N LEU A 122 5.24 -6.41 -2.55
CA LEU A 122 4.62 -6.42 -3.87
C LEU A 122 4.82 -7.77 -4.57
N ARG A 123 5.91 -8.48 -4.31
CA ARG A 123 6.16 -9.83 -4.81
C ARG A 123 5.13 -10.81 -4.27
N GLU A 124 4.88 -10.80 -2.98
CA GLU A 124 3.81 -11.61 -2.37
C GLU A 124 2.44 -11.28 -2.98
N ALA A 125 2.17 -9.98 -3.20
CA ALA A 125 0.92 -9.58 -3.85
C ALA A 125 0.82 -10.07 -5.30
N ALA A 126 1.91 -10.05 -6.07
CA ALA A 126 1.94 -10.55 -7.45
C ALA A 126 1.77 -12.08 -7.50
N GLU A 127 2.40 -12.81 -6.59
CA GLU A 127 2.24 -14.26 -6.43
C GLU A 127 0.79 -14.66 -6.15
N ILE A 128 0.19 -14.03 -5.14
CA ILE A 128 -1.20 -14.30 -4.76
C ILE A 128 -2.15 -13.87 -5.90
N ALA A 129 -1.88 -12.75 -6.57
CA ALA A 129 -2.69 -12.30 -7.69
C ALA A 129 -2.67 -13.30 -8.85
N LYS A 130 -1.49 -13.86 -9.19
CA LYS A 130 -1.36 -14.90 -10.20
C LYS A 130 -2.11 -16.18 -9.80
N ALA A 131 -1.87 -16.66 -8.58
CA ALA A 131 -2.50 -17.88 -8.08
C ALA A 131 -4.02 -17.77 -7.99
N GLY A 132 -4.53 -16.58 -7.61
CA GLY A 132 -5.97 -16.29 -7.50
C GLY A 132 -6.65 -15.87 -8.80
N GLY A 133 -5.93 -15.76 -9.92
CA GLY A 133 -6.48 -15.35 -11.21
C GLY A 133 -6.97 -13.90 -11.23
N TYR A 134 -6.37 -13.01 -10.44
CA TYR A 134 -6.70 -11.59 -10.50
C TYR A 134 -6.16 -10.95 -11.78
N GLU A 135 -6.95 -10.04 -12.35
CA GLU A 135 -6.55 -9.32 -13.57
C GLU A 135 -5.51 -8.24 -13.27
N TYR A 136 -5.61 -7.64 -12.06
CA TYR A 136 -4.68 -6.58 -11.63
C TYR A 136 -4.22 -6.79 -10.20
N PHE A 137 -3.02 -6.26 -9.90
CA PHE A 137 -2.58 -6.04 -8.51
C PHE A 137 -2.00 -4.62 -8.36
N THR A 138 -2.03 -4.08 -7.14
CA THR A 138 -1.44 -2.79 -6.79
C THR A 138 -1.24 -2.65 -5.28
N THR A 139 -0.84 -1.45 -4.83
CA THR A 139 -0.63 -1.18 -3.40
C THR A 139 -1.16 0.18 -2.98
N THR A 140 -1.61 0.29 -1.73
CA THR A 140 -1.98 1.57 -1.12
C THR A 140 -0.78 2.44 -0.76
N LEU A 141 0.45 1.92 -0.83
CA LEU A 141 1.66 2.64 -0.38
C LEU A 141 1.88 3.97 -1.08
N SER A 142 1.47 4.10 -2.36
CA SER A 142 1.68 5.32 -3.14
C SER A 142 0.88 6.53 -2.63
N ILE A 143 -0.06 6.36 -1.68
CA ILE A 143 -0.80 7.48 -1.07
C ILE A 143 0.04 8.27 -0.07
N SER A 144 1.01 7.61 0.57
CA SER A 144 1.84 8.27 1.58
C SER A 144 2.81 9.29 0.94
N PRO A 145 2.89 10.52 1.44
CA PRO A 145 3.89 11.49 0.97
C PRO A 145 5.33 11.06 1.26
N LEU A 146 5.53 10.18 2.24
CA LEU A 146 6.84 9.64 2.62
C LEU A 146 7.29 8.46 1.75
N LYS A 147 6.45 8.00 0.82
CA LYS A 147 6.77 6.86 -0.05
C LYS A 147 7.05 7.30 -1.49
N ASN A 148 8.08 6.70 -2.08
CA ASN A 148 8.48 6.97 -3.46
C ASN A 148 7.56 6.25 -4.44
N ALA A 149 6.56 6.97 -4.98
CA ALA A 149 5.60 6.40 -5.92
C ALA A 149 6.26 5.93 -7.23
N ALA A 150 7.29 6.62 -7.71
CA ALA A 150 8.01 6.19 -8.92
C ALA A 150 8.67 4.82 -8.71
N LYS A 151 9.34 4.63 -7.55
CA LYS A 151 9.98 3.36 -7.22
C LYS A 151 8.97 2.23 -6.99
N LEU A 152 7.82 2.52 -6.39
CA LEU A 152 6.74 1.55 -6.24
C LEU A 152 6.20 1.08 -7.60
N ASN A 153 5.99 2.00 -8.55
CA ASN A 153 5.53 1.66 -9.90
C ASN A 153 6.61 0.91 -10.70
N GLU A 154 7.88 1.31 -10.60
CA GLU A 154 9.00 0.59 -11.22
C GLU A 154 9.04 -0.88 -10.77
N ILE A 155 8.96 -1.11 -9.46
CA ILE A 155 8.95 -2.47 -8.87
C ILE A 155 7.69 -3.23 -9.31
N GLY A 156 6.52 -2.59 -9.24
CA GLY A 156 5.26 -3.22 -9.62
C GLY A 156 5.23 -3.65 -11.08
N LEU A 157 5.72 -2.83 -12.00
CA LEU A 157 5.80 -3.15 -13.43
C LEU A 157 6.78 -4.30 -13.70
N LYS A 158 7.94 -4.31 -13.04
CA LYS A 158 8.90 -5.43 -13.13
C LYS A 158 8.24 -6.76 -12.68
N LEU A 159 7.51 -6.72 -11.57
CA LEU A 159 6.81 -7.91 -11.06
C LEU A 159 5.63 -8.32 -11.95
N ALA A 160 4.96 -7.37 -12.60
CA ALA A 160 3.93 -7.67 -13.57
C ALA A 160 4.45 -8.50 -14.75
N GLU A 161 5.63 -8.15 -15.27
CA GLU A 161 6.31 -8.92 -16.31
C GLU A 161 6.74 -10.31 -15.81
N GLU A 162 7.28 -10.39 -14.57
CA GLU A 162 7.75 -11.64 -13.97
C GLU A 162 6.61 -12.65 -13.72
N TYR A 163 5.47 -12.16 -13.22
CA TYR A 163 4.34 -13.01 -12.81
C TYR A 163 3.22 -13.13 -13.87
N GLY A 164 3.22 -12.28 -14.89
CA GLY A 164 2.19 -12.27 -15.93
C GLY A 164 0.82 -11.77 -15.44
N VAL A 165 0.81 -10.87 -14.45
CA VAL A 165 -0.39 -10.19 -13.93
C VAL A 165 -0.21 -8.69 -14.07
N ALA A 166 -1.22 -7.96 -14.56
CA ALA A 166 -1.09 -6.53 -14.78
C ALA A 166 -0.92 -5.75 -13.45
N TYR A 167 0.06 -4.82 -13.41
CA TYR A 167 0.19 -3.91 -12.29
C TYR A 167 -0.58 -2.62 -12.56
N LEU A 168 -1.48 -2.25 -11.66
CA LEU A 168 -2.22 -1.00 -11.73
C LEU A 168 -1.32 0.14 -11.23
N THR A 169 -0.72 0.88 -12.17
CA THR A 169 0.14 2.03 -11.86
C THR A 169 -0.65 3.12 -11.14
N SER A 170 -0.04 3.77 -10.13
CA SER A 170 -0.74 4.75 -9.30
C SER A 170 0.16 5.77 -8.64
N ASP A 171 -0.39 6.93 -8.36
CA ASP A 171 0.13 7.91 -7.40
C ASP A 171 -1.04 8.49 -6.60
N PHE A 172 -1.58 7.69 -5.69
CA PHE A 172 -2.81 8.00 -4.96
C PHE A 172 -2.76 9.26 -4.09
N LYS A 173 -1.58 9.84 -3.84
CA LYS A 173 -1.49 11.15 -3.18
C LYS A 173 -1.90 12.31 -4.08
N LYS A 174 -1.92 12.12 -5.40
CA LYS A 174 -2.42 13.09 -6.36
C LYS A 174 -3.93 13.32 -6.22
N LYS A 175 -4.44 14.38 -6.87
CA LYS A 175 -5.88 14.74 -6.81
C LYS A 175 -6.41 14.88 -5.37
N ASN A 176 -5.58 15.39 -4.46
CA ASN A 176 -5.92 15.52 -3.04
C ASN A 176 -6.17 14.19 -2.30
N GLY A 177 -5.75 13.04 -2.85
CA GLY A 177 -6.01 11.73 -2.27
C GLY A 177 -5.44 11.58 -0.85
N TYR A 178 -4.23 12.10 -0.58
CA TYR A 178 -3.70 12.12 0.77
C TYR A 178 -4.57 12.94 1.73
N LYS A 179 -5.00 14.15 1.32
CA LYS A 179 -5.91 14.98 2.11
C LYS A 179 -7.21 14.22 2.40
N ARG A 180 -7.80 13.61 1.36
CA ARG A 180 -9.02 12.82 1.52
C ARG A 180 -8.83 11.63 2.48
N SER A 181 -7.69 10.97 2.48
CA SER A 181 -7.38 9.89 3.43
C SER A 181 -7.32 10.39 4.89
N VAL A 182 -6.92 11.65 5.11
CA VAL A 182 -6.94 12.27 6.45
C VAL A 182 -8.39 12.53 6.89
N GLU A 183 -9.22 13.07 5.99
CA GLU A 183 -10.64 13.29 6.24
C GLU A 183 -11.39 12.00 6.57
N LEU A 184 -11.15 10.95 5.75
CA LEU A 184 -11.74 9.62 5.98
C LEU A 184 -11.25 8.99 7.29
N SER A 185 -9.98 9.20 7.64
CA SER A 185 -9.47 8.72 8.93
C SER A 185 -10.19 9.37 10.11
N ALA A 186 -10.50 10.65 10.02
CA ALA A 186 -11.31 11.32 11.05
C ALA A 186 -12.75 10.83 11.05
N GLN A 187 -13.35 10.63 9.87
CA GLN A 187 -14.72 10.14 9.70
C GLN A 187 -14.95 8.76 10.30
N TYR A 188 -13.98 7.83 10.10
CA TYR A 188 -14.05 6.44 10.58
C TYR A 188 -13.28 6.22 11.88
N GLY A 189 -12.77 7.26 12.54
CA GLY A 189 -12.04 7.15 13.79
C GLY A 189 -10.74 6.31 13.68
N LEU A 190 -10.08 6.31 12.52
CA LEU A 190 -8.93 5.44 12.25
C LEU A 190 -7.67 5.90 12.99
N TYR A 191 -6.94 4.95 13.55
CA TYR A 191 -5.64 5.17 14.16
C TYR A 191 -4.60 5.53 13.10
N ARG A 192 -4.06 6.74 13.18
CA ARG A 192 -2.99 7.20 12.29
C ARG A 192 -1.64 7.10 13.00
N GLN A 193 -0.80 6.17 12.50
CA GLN A 193 0.55 6.01 12.99
C GLN A 193 1.45 7.17 12.54
N ASP A 194 2.44 7.50 13.35
CA ASP A 194 3.45 8.52 13.04
C ASP A 194 4.78 7.94 12.49
N TYR A 195 4.85 6.60 12.29
CA TYR A 195 5.99 5.90 11.71
C TYR A 195 5.51 4.86 10.67
N CYS A 196 6.43 4.39 9.82
CA CYS A 196 6.09 3.46 8.72
C CYS A 196 5.52 2.11 9.19
N GLY A 197 5.88 1.68 10.41
CA GLY A 197 5.50 0.43 11.02
C GLY A 197 6.65 -0.53 11.28
N CYS A 198 7.82 -0.40 10.63
CA CYS A 198 8.96 -1.25 10.94
C CYS A 198 9.74 -0.72 12.17
N GLU A 199 10.43 -1.63 12.85
CA GLU A 199 11.25 -1.31 14.00
C GLU A 199 12.26 -0.19 13.73
N PHE A 200 12.91 -0.22 12.58
CA PHE A 200 13.91 0.80 12.21
C PHE A 200 13.29 2.20 12.05
N SER A 201 12.10 2.31 11.47
CA SER A 201 11.40 3.60 11.37
C SER A 201 10.86 4.07 12.72
N MET A 202 10.49 3.15 13.61
CA MET A 202 10.07 3.47 14.97
C MET A 202 11.27 4.01 15.77
N ARG A 203 12.43 3.35 15.71
CA ARG A 203 13.66 3.81 16.36
C ARG A 203 14.05 5.22 15.88
N GLN A 204 14.12 5.43 14.57
CA GLN A 204 14.41 6.74 13.99
C GLN A 204 13.42 7.81 14.47
N ARG A 205 12.14 7.50 14.57
CA ARG A 205 11.12 8.43 15.04
C ARG A 205 11.30 8.80 16.51
N LEU A 206 11.65 7.84 17.36
CA LEU A 206 11.92 8.08 18.77
C LEU A 206 13.15 8.98 18.97
N GLU A 207 14.22 8.73 18.23
CA GLU A 207 15.43 9.57 18.23
C GLU A 207 15.12 11.02 17.82
N GLU A 208 14.34 11.22 16.74
CA GLU A 208 13.90 12.56 16.31
C GLU A 208 13.04 13.28 17.35
N GLN A 209 12.18 12.54 18.07
CA GLN A 209 11.35 13.10 19.13
C GLN A 209 12.17 13.51 20.35
N GLN A 210 13.18 12.72 20.72
CA GLN A 210 14.11 13.05 21.82
C GLN A 210 14.92 14.30 21.48
N ALA A 211 15.52 14.35 20.29
CA ALA A 211 16.31 15.51 19.85
C ALA A 211 15.51 16.82 19.82
N ARG A 212 14.18 16.76 19.58
CA ARG A 212 13.29 17.95 19.61
C ARG A 212 12.94 18.41 21.03
N LYS A 213 13.02 17.51 22.03
CA LYS A 213 12.76 17.88 23.44
C LYS A 213 13.97 18.50 24.12
N GLU A 214 15.16 18.28 23.56
CA GLU A 214 16.43 18.80 24.06
C GLU A 214 16.79 20.17 23.44
N GLN A 215 16.01 20.66 22.48
CA GLN A 215 16.10 22.01 21.87
C GLN A 215 15.09 22.96 22.49
#